data_3891ce00d9e4c98494f1e02b61cb1b8e
#
_entry.id   3891ce00d9e4c98494f1e02b61cb1b8e
#
_cell.length_a   1.000
_cell.length_b   1.000
_cell.length_c   1.000
_cell.angle_alpha   90.00
_cell.angle_beta   90.00
_cell.angle_gamma   90.00
#
_symmetry.space_group_name_H-M   'P 1'
#
loop_
_entity.id
_entity.type
_entity.pdbx_description
1 polymer ?
#
loop_
_entity_poly.entity_id
_entity_poly.type
_entity_poly.pdbx_seq_one_letter_code
_entity_poly.pdbx_strand_id
1 'polypeptide(L)'
;MEPEAMRRFAVERVEALFNRGEIDRVEEFVTADFVNHEAWPGEDPGYEGFKLRLRRLHEAISDLRMEVHEVLAEGDLVAYRATLSGTHTGPLLGIPATGRSFRAQHMHMLRMREGKASEHWATRDDLGMLQQLGVIPTPGG
;
A
#
# COMPACT_ATOMS: atom_id res chain seq x y z
N MET A 1 18.10 5.30 -13.31
CA MET A 1 16.86 6.11 -13.33
C MET A 1 17.11 7.41 -12.60
N GLU A 2 16.74 8.53 -13.18
CA GLU A 2 16.93 9.84 -12.54
C GLU A 2 16.01 9.98 -11.33
N PRO A 3 16.42 10.74 -10.29
CA PRO A 3 15.63 10.90 -9.08
C PRO A 3 14.20 11.39 -9.35
N GLU A 4 14.04 12.36 -10.25
CA GLU A 4 12.71 12.87 -10.59
C GLU A 4 11.83 11.81 -11.25
N ALA A 5 12.41 10.97 -12.12
CA ALA A 5 11.67 9.86 -12.74
C ALA A 5 11.25 8.82 -11.70
N MET A 6 12.09 8.57 -10.71
CA MET A 6 11.76 7.66 -9.61
C MET A 6 10.60 8.22 -8.76
N ARG A 7 10.60 9.51 -8.48
CA ARG A 7 9.51 10.15 -7.74
C ARG A 7 8.20 10.07 -8.51
N ARG A 8 8.23 10.37 -9.82
CA ARG A 8 7.02 10.24 -10.68
C ARG A 8 6.52 8.80 -10.73
N PHE A 9 7.44 7.84 -10.83
CA PHE A 9 7.10 6.42 -10.82
C PHE A 9 6.34 6.03 -9.54
N ALA A 10 6.84 6.45 -8.37
CA ALA A 10 6.21 6.13 -7.09
C ALA A 10 4.78 6.67 -7.02
N VAL A 11 4.57 7.92 -7.45
CA VAL A 11 3.24 8.53 -7.46
C VAL A 11 2.31 7.83 -8.43
N GLU A 12 2.76 7.54 -9.66
CA GLU A 12 1.94 6.84 -10.67
C GLU A 12 1.57 5.43 -10.20
N ARG A 13 2.49 4.74 -9.55
CA ARG A 13 2.22 3.42 -8.97
C ARG A 13 1.07 3.49 -7.96
N VAL A 14 1.10 4.46 -7.07
CA VAL A 14 0.04 4.65 -6.08
C VAL A 14 -1.29 4.99 -6.76
N GLU A 15 -1.27 5.92 -7.71
CA GLU A 15 -2.47 6.32 -8.42
C GLU A 15 -3.10 5.15 -9.19
N ALA A 16 -2.29 4.38 -9.92
CA ALA A 16 -2.80 3.27 -10.71
C ALA A 16 -3.32 2.13 -9.83
N LEU A 17 -2.53 1.68 -8.86
CA LEU A 17 -2.82 0.44 -8.13
C LEU A 17 -3.74 0.66 -6.93
N PHE A 18 -3.57 1.74 -6.18
CA PHE A 18 -4.37 2.01 -4.99
C PHE A 18 -5.58 2.88 -5.28
N ASN A 19 -5.42 3.95 -6.05
CA ASN A 19 -6.51 4.90 -6.26
C ASN A 19 -7.45 4.50 -7.41
N ARG A 20 -6.91 3.96 -8.51
CA ARG A 20 -7.74 3.50 -9.63
C ARG A 20 -8.02 2.00 -9.63
N GLY A 21 -7.32 1.23 -8.78
CA GLY A 21 -7.55 -0.22 -8.68
C GLY A 21 -7.17 -1.01 -9.93
N GLU A 22 -6.19 -0.53 -10.67
CA GLU A 22 -5.76 -1.15 -11.94
C GLU A 22 -4.80 -2.32 -11.66
N ILE A 23 -5.29 -3.35 -11.00
CA ILE A 23 -4.48 -4.48 -10.51
C ILE A 23 -3.77 -5.21 -11.67
N ASP A 24 -4.38 -5.24 -12.84
CA ASP A 24 -3.78 -5.89 -14.02
C ASP A 24 -2.49 -5.20 -14.48
N ARG A 25 -2.21 -3.99 -13.98
CA ARG A 25 -1.00 -3.24 -14.31
C ARG A 25 0.15 -3.48 -13.34
N VAL A 26 0.01 -4.37 -12.38
CA VAL A 26 1.06 -4.60 -11.36
C VAL A 26 2.42 -4.91 -12.01
N GLU A 27 2.45 -5.75 -13.06
CA GLU A 27 3.70 -6.11 -13.72
C GLU A 27 4.39 -4.94 -14.43
N GLU A 28 3.70 -3.84 -14.68
CA GLU A 28 4.33 -2.61 -15.19
C GLU A 28 5.17 -1.91 -14.11
N PHE A 29 4.86 -2.16 -12.84
CA PHE A 29 5.45 -1.44 -11.70
C PHE A 29 6.40 -2.28 -10.86
N VAL A 30 6.42 -3.60 -11.05
CA VAL A 30 7.29 -4.48 -10.26
C VAL A 30 8.05 -5.44 -11.18
N THR A 31 9.26 -5.82 -10.76
CA THR A 31 10.06 -6.82 -11.48
C THR A 31 9.47 -8.21 -11.28
N ALA A 32 9.82 -9.16 -12.16
CA ALA A 32 9.34 -10.54 -12.05
C ALA A 32 9.75 -11.20 -10.75
N ASP A 33 10.90 -10.81 -10.20
CA ASP A 33 11.44 -11.33 -8.94
C ASP A 33 11.18 -10.40 -7.75
N PHE A 34 10.18 -9.51 -7.87
CA PHE A 34 9.80 -8.56 -6.82
C PHE A 34 9.62 -9.26 -5.47
N VAL A 35 10.14 -8.62 -4.40
CA VAL A 35 9.95 -9.09 -3.03
C VAL A 35 9.29 -7.99 -2.21
N ASN A 36 8.14 -8.32 -1.64
CA ASN A 36 7.46 -7.47 -0.66
C ASN A 36 7.91 -7.92 0.74
N HIS A 37 8.75 -7.10 1.37
CA HIS A 37 9.24 -7.39 2.73
C HIS A 37 8.16 -7.18 3.79
N GLU A 38 6.99 -6.63 3.40
CA GLU A 38 5.84 -6.43 4.28
C GLU A 38 4.76 -7.48 4.11
N ALA A 39 5.06 -8.57 3.40
CA ALA A 39 4.14 -9.70 3.30
C ALA A 39 3.94 -10.31 4.69
N TRP A 40 2.67 -10.57 5.04
CA TRP A 40 2.37 -11.20 6.31
C TRP A 40 2.71 -12.69 6.29
N PRO A 41 2.88 -13.32 7.47
CA PRO A 41 3.11 -14.77 7.51
C PRO A 41 2.02 -15.50 6.73
N GLY A 42 2.45 -16.39 5.81
CA GLY A 42 1.54 -17.13 4.95
C GLY A 42 1.18 -16.45 3.63
N GLU A 43 1.52 -15.17 3.45
CA GLU A 43 1.35 -14.50 2.16
C GLU A 43 2.55 -14.76 1.25
N ASP A 44 2.29 -14.89 -0.06
CA ASP A 44 3.34 -14.91 -1.06
C ASP A 44 4.04 -13.55 -1.09
N PRO A 45 5.37 -13.47 -0.90
CA PRO A 45 6.09 -12.20 -0.93
C PRO A 45 6.35 -11.65 -2.34
N GLY A 46 6.00 -12.39 -3.38
CA GLY A 46 6.17 -11.98 -4.77
C GLY A 46 5.01 -11.12 -5.29
N TYR A 47 5.04 -10.84 -6.60
CA TYR A 47 4.04 -9.95 -7.19
C TYR A 47 2.63 -10.55 -7.21
N GLU A 48 2.48 -11.87 -7.25
CA GLU A 48 1.16 -12.50 -7.19
C GLU A 48 0.50 -12.28 -5.82
N GLY A 49 1.27 -12.37 -4.74
CA GLY A 49 0.78 -12.05 -3.40
C GLY A 49 0.40 -10.58 -3.27
N PHE A 50 1.17 -9.70 -3.90
CA PHE A 50 0.86 -8.28 -3.92
C PHE A 50 -0.46 -8.01 -4.67
N LYS A 51 -0.66 -8.65 -5.82
CA LYS A 51 -1.94 -8.56 -6.54
C LYS A 51 -3.11 -8.99 -5.68
N LEU A 52 -2.96 -10.12 -4.99
CA LEU A 52 -4.02 -10.65 -4.13
C LEU A 52 -4.33 -9.67 -2.99
N ARG A 53 -3.30 -9.08 -2.39
CA ARG A 53 -3.50 -8.07 -1.34
C ARG A 53 -4.25 -6.86 -1.87
N LEU A 54 -3.90 -6.36 -3.06
CA LEU A 54 -4.61 -5.24 -3.68
C LEU A 54 -6.08 -5.56 -3.92
N ARG A 55 -6.39 -6.75 -4.43
CA ARG A 55 -7.78 -7.19 -4.63
C ARG A 55 -8.54 -7.18 -3.32
N ARG A 56 -7.95 -7.75 -2.27
CA ARG A 56 -8.58 -7.81 -0.94
C ARG A 56 -8.81 -6.43 -0.34
N LEU A 57 -7.85 -5.52 -0.52
CA LEU A 57 -8.00 -4.14 -0.05
C LEU A 57 -9.15 -3.43 -0.77
N HIS A 58 -9.22 -3.56 -2.09
CA HIS A 58 -10.29 -2.93 -2.86
C HIS A 58 -11.68 -3.54 -2.57
N GLU A 59 -11.74 -4.83 -2.27
CA GLU A 59 -12.98 -5.48 -1.85
C GLU A 59 -13.41 -5.04 -0.45
N ALA A 60 -12.45 -4.83 0.45
CA ALA A 60 -12.70 -4.45 1.84
C ALA A 60 -13.04 -2.98 1.99
N ILE A 61 -12.51 -2.13 1.12
CA ILE A 61 -12.56 -0.67 1.24
C ILE A 61 -12.95 -0.11 -0.13
N SER A 62 -14.26 0.13 -0.32
CA SER A 62 -14.81 0.49 -1.63
C SER A 62 -14.32 1.85 -2.14
N ASP A 63 -13.99 2.77 -1.25
CA ASP A 63 -13.48 4.11 -1.56
C ASP A 63 -12.01 4.26 -1.19
N LEU A 64 -11.24 3.20 -1.35
CA LEU A 64 -9.81 3.17 -1.01
C LEU A 64 -9.06 4.30 -1.70
N ARG A 65 -8.30 5.06 -0.92
CA ARG A 65 -7.47 6.13 -1.43
C ARG A 65 -6.15 6.20 -0.66
N MET A 66 -5.05 6.30 -1.39
CA MET A 66 -3.75 6.61 -0.83
C MET A 66 -3.31 7.98 -1.36
N GLU A 67 -3.15 8.93 -0.45
CA GLU A 67 -2.68 10.27 -0.78
C GLU A 67 -1.19 10.36 -0.44
N VAL A 68 -0.37 10.63 -1.44
CA VAL A 68 1.08 10.78 -1.27
C VAL A 68 1.37 12.24 -0.90
N HIS A 69 2.13 12.44 0.17
CA HIS A 69 2.47 13.79 0.67
C HIS A 69 3.83 14.25 0.19
N GLU A 70 4.89 13.52 0.55
CA GLU A 70 6.25 13.82 0.09
C GLU A 70 6.89 12.56 -0.49
N VAL A 71 7.74 12.77 -1.48
CA VAL A 71 8.50 11.69 -2.14
C VAL A 71 9.96 12.11 -2.20
N LEU A 72 10.84 11.23 -1.75
CA LEU A 72 12.29 11.43 -1.78
C LEU A 72 12.93 10.30 -2.56
N ALA A 73 13.97 10.61 -3.34
CA ALA A 73 14.71 9.62 -4.10
C ALA A 73 16.21 9.84 -3.95
N GLU A 74 16.95 8.76 -3.71
CA GLU A 74 18.41 8.80 -3.60
C GLU A 74 18.95 7.43 -4.03
N GLY A 75 19.96 7.42 -4.91
CA GLY A 75 20.51 6.18 -5.42
C GLY A 75 19.45 5.40 -6.18
N ASP A 76 19.23 4.16 -5.79
CA ASP A 76 18.18 3.30 -6.35
C ASP A 76 16.94 3.21 -5.46
N LEU A 77 16.85 4.05 -4.42
CA LEU A 77 15.74 4.02 -3.47
C LEU A 77 14.81 5.22 -3.66
N VAL A 78 13.51 4.98 -3.57
CA VAL A 78 12.51 6.03 -3.49
C VAL A 78 11.61 5.75 -2.29
N ALA A 79 11.40 6.78 -1.46
CA ALA A 79 10.58 6.68 -0.26
C ALA A 79 9.48 7.74 -0.29
N TYR A 80 8.34 7.44 0.26
CA TYR A 80 7.24 8.40 0.32
C TYR A 80 6.42 8.24 1.59
N ARG A 81 5.88 9.37 2.04
CA ARG A 81 4.92 9.44 3.14
C ARG A 81 3.52 9.58 2.55
N ALA A 82 2.59 8.81 3.07
CA ALA A 82 1.24 8.77 2.52
C ALA A 82 0.19 8.60 3.62
N THR A 83 -1.06 8.89 3.27
CA THR A 83 -2.22 8.58 4.11
C THR A 83 -3.11 7.62 3.34
N LEU A 84 -3.40 6.46 3.94
CA LEU A 84 -4.39 5.53 3.44
C LEU A 84 -5.71 5.83 4.13
N SER A 85 -6.78 5.94 3.34
CA SER A 85 -8.11 6.24 3.89
C SER A 85 -9.19 5.47 3.16
N GLY A 86 -10.34 5.36 3.77
CA GLY A 86 -11.50 4.75 3.19
C GLY A 86 -12.52 4.31 4.22
N THR A 87 -13.55 3.60 3.75
CA THR A 87 -14.64 3.08 4.56
C THR A 87 -14.62 1.56 4.50
N HIS A 88 -14.68 0.91 5.66
CA HIS A 88 -14.64 -0.55 5.80
C HIS A 88 -15.98 -1.16 5.43
N THR A 89 -16.11 -1.56 4.16
CA THR A 89 -17.38 -2.04 3.58
C THR A 89 -17.36 -3.53 3.23
N GLY A 90 -16.22 -4.20 3.34
CA GLY A 90 -16.08 -5.64 3.12
C GLY A 90 -15.13 -6.25 4.13
N PRO A 91 -14.97 -7.60 4.13
CA PRO A 91 -14.08 -8.26 5.09
C PRO A 91 -12.63 -7.77 4.94
N LEU A 92 -11.97 -7.49 6.06
CA LEU A 92 -10.56 -7.11 6.12
C LEU A 92 -9.89 -7.91 7.23
N LEU A 93 -8.85 -8.69 6.90
CA LEU A 93 -8.13 -9.50 7.88
C LEU A 93 -9.06 -10.44 8.67
N GLY A 94 -10.10 -10.98 8.02
CA GLY A 94 -11.09 -11.80 8.69
C GLY A 94 -12.09 -11.02 9.53
N ILE A 95 -12.01 -9.69 9.56
CA ILE A 95 -12.91 -8.83 10.32
C ILE A 95 -14.09 -8.43 9.42
N PRO A 96 -15.33 -8.73 9.81
CA PRO A 96 -16.51 -8.32 9.05
C PRO A 96 -16.60 -6.80 8.92
N ALA A 97 -17.23 -6.33 7.84
CA ALA A 97 -17.40 -4.91 7.56
C ALA A 97 -18.00 -4.16 8.77
N THR A 98 -17.32 -3.09 9.19
CA THR A 98 -17.80 -2.26 10.32
C THR A 98 -18.58 -1.05 9.85
N GLY A 99 -18.48 -0.68 8.57
CA GLY A 99 -19.07 0.54 8.03
C GLY A 99 -18.38 1.81 8.47
N ARG A 100 -17.29 1.71 9.22
CA ARG A 100 -16.56 2.88 9.74
C ARG A 100 -15.48 3.33 8.77
N SER A 101 -15.14 4.62 8.83
CA SER A 101 -14.08 5.22 8.04
C SER A 101 -12.80 5.32 8.85
N PHE A 102 -11.67 5.35 8.15
CA PHE A 102 -10.36 5.49 8.79
C PHE A 102 -9.40 6.34 7.93
N ARG A 103 -8.36 6.84 8.58
CA ARG A 103 -7.21 7.49 7.95
C ARG A 103 -5.98 7.01 8.71
N ALA A 104 -5.04 6.37 8.01
CA ALA A 104 -3.84 5.81 8.62
C ALA A 104 -2.59 6.32 7.92
N GLN A 105 -1.57 6.67 8.70
CA GLN A 105 -0.29 7.13 8.17
C GLN A 105 0.57 5.97 7.71
N HIS A 106 1.25 6.16 6.60
CA HIS A 106 2.14 5.16 5.99
C HIS A 106 3.47 5.79 5.61
N MET A 107 4.54 5.01 5.72
CA MET A 107 5.82 5.28 5.07
C MET A 107 6.15 4.07 4.20
N HIS A 108 6.48 4.31 2.95
CA HIS A 108 6.84 3.24 2.01
C HIS A 108 8.21 3.53 1.39
N MET A 109 8.94 2.47 1.07
CA MET A 109 10.20 2.58 0.35
C MET A 109 10.29 1.47 -0.70
N LEU A 110 10.74 1.85 -1.89
CA LEU A 110 10.94 0.94 -3.01
C LEU A 110 12.40 0.96 -3.44
N ARG A 111 12.96 -0.22 -3.75
CA ARG A 111 14.22 -0.31 -4.48
C ARG A 111 13.88 -0.43 -5.96
N MET A 112 14.52 0.40 -6.77
CA MET A 112 14.28 0.44 -8.20
C MET A 112 15.34 -0.38 -8.95
N ARG A 113 14.90 -1.10 -9.97
CA ARG A 113 15.78 -1.83 -10.88
C ARG A 113 15.12 -1.89 -12.25
N GLU A 114 15.85 -1.45 -13.26
CA GLU A 114 15.38 -1.46 -14.65
C GLU A 114 14.02 -0.76 -14.83
N GLY A 115 13.82 0.35 -14.12
CA GLY A 115 12.61 1.15 -14.23
C GLY A 115 11.39 0.62 -13.47
N LYS A 116 11.56 -0.42 -12.65
CA LYS A 116 10.48 -1.01 -11.86
C LYS A 116 10.93 -1.21 -10.42
N ALA A 117 9.96 -1.42 -9.53
CA ALA A 117 10.27 -1.75 -8.14
C ALA A 117 10.66 -3.23 -8.03
N SER A 118 11.83 -3.50 -7.43
CA SER A 118 12.30 -4.86 -7.16
C SER A 118 12.07 -5.27 -5.71
N GLU A 119 11.95 -4.31 -4.79
CA GLU A 119 11.70 -4.57 -3.38
C GLU A 119 10.82 -3.48 -2.79
N HIS A 120 10.04 -3.85 -1.78
CA HIS A 120 9.16 -2.93 -1.06
C HIS A 120 9.27 -3.13 0.44
N TRP A 121 9.39 -2.02 1.17
CA TRP A 121 9.30 -1.95 2.63
C TRP A 121 8.26 -0.92 3.00
N ALA A 122 7.61 -1.10 4.15
CA ALA A 122 6.68 -0.11 4.66
C ALA A 122 6.57 -0.18 6.18
N THR A 123 6.20 0.94 6.75
CA THR A 123 5.70 1.03 8.12
C THR A 123 4.33 1.68 8.04
N ARG A 124 3.33 1.04 8.63
CA ARG A 124 1.93 1.46 8.57
C ARG A 124 1.36 1.55 9.96
N ASP A 125 0.52 2.55 10.20
CA ASP A 125 -0.23 2.65 11.45
C ASP A 125 -1.49 1.75 11.38
N ASP A 126 -1.28 0.44 11.32
CA ASP A 126 -2.37 -0.53 11.30
C ASP A 126 -3.13 -0.55 12.63
N LEU A 127 -2.44 -0.31 13.74
CA LEU A 127 -3.08 -0.21 15.04
C LEU A 127 -4.10 0.94 15.07
N GLY A 128 -3.69 2.12 14.59
CA GLY A 128 -4.57 3.28 14.52
C GLY A 128 -5.77 3.02 13.62
N MET A 129 -5.57 2.37 12.49
CA MET A 129 -6.67 1.96 11.61
C MET A 129 -7.66 1.07 12.34
N LEU A 130 -7.19 0.02 13.01
CA LEU A 130 -8.06 -0.93 13.72
C LEU A 130 -8.80 -0.27 14.90
N GLN A 131 -8.17 0.70 15.57
CA GLN A 131 -8.82 1.49 16.61
C GLN A 131 -9.95 2.33 16.02
N GLN A 132 -9.73 2.99 14.90
CA GLN A 132 -10.75 3.80 14.22
C GLN A 132 -11.91 2.93 13.74
N LEU A 133 -11.64 1.70 13.31
CA LEU A 133 -12.68 0.75 12.94
C LEU A 133 -13.44 0.17 14.14
N GLY A 134 -12.94 0.41 15.36
CA GLY A 134 -13.61 -0.01 16.58
C GLY A 134 -13.38 -1.48 16.94
N VAL A 135 -12.40 -2.15 16.30
CA VAL A 135 -12.09 -3.56 16.59
C VAL A 135 -10.99 -3.74 17.62
N ILE A 136 -10.28 -2.66 17.94
CA ILE A 136 -9.27 -2.62 19.02
C ILE A 136 -9.56 -1.40 19.89
N PRO A 137 -9.46 -1.52 21.23
CA PRO A 137 -9.71 -0.38 22.13
C PRO A 137 -8.73 0.76 21.90
N THR A 138 -9.24 2.00 22.07
CA THR A 138 -8.41 3.21 22.05
C THR A 138 -7.93 3.48 23.49
N PRO A 139 -6.62 3.82 23.69
CA PRO A 139 -6.12 4.15 25.01
C PRO A 139 -6.92 5.29 25.66
N GLY A 140 -7.33 5.10 26.91
CA GLY A 140 -8.08 6.10 27.67
C GLY A 140 -9.55 6.23 27.32
N GLY A 141 -10.04 5.36 26.42
CA GLY A 141 -11.43 5.40 25.96
C GLY A 141 -12.24 4.19 26.34
#